data_5fb185a4447bc35be0472bb5e6723eda
#
_entry.id   5fb185a4447bc35be0472bb5e6723eda
#
_cell.length_a   1.000
_cell.length_b   1.000
_cell.length_c   1.000
_cell.angle_alpha   90.00
_cell.angle_beta   90.00
_cell.angle_gamma   90.00
#
_symmetry.space_group_name_H-M   'P 1'
#
loop_
_entity.id
_entity.type
_entity.pdbx_description
1 polymer ?
#
loop_
_entity_poly.entity_id
_entity_poly.type
_entity_poly.pdbx_seq_one_letter_code
_entity_poly.pdbx_strand_id
1 'polypeptide(L)'
;MIKERGNGRMKEKKRKKKRVIPGFGLSFGITIAMLGFIVVIPLCTLVIFSAKLSFTEFITTVTRPRVLSSYRVSLETALIAALIDAVMGIILAWVLVRYNFPGKQIMNGIIELPFALPTAVAGIALTHLTTTNGWLGAFFGKFGIRIAYTRLGIIFALIFVGIPFVVRAVQPVLEKVDIQYEEAANMLGATNRQTVFRVILPEILPALIGGFT
;
A
#
# COMPACT_ATOMS: atom_id res chain seq x y z
N MET A 1 59.33 58.88 -5.36
CA MET A 1 58.14 59.09 -4.50
C MET A 1 57.02 58.22 -5.08
N ILE A 2 56.94 56.92 -4.64
CA ILE A 2 56.01 55.91 -5.16
C ILE A 2 55.09 55.60 -4.01
N LYS A 3 53.79 55.85 -4.26
CA LYS A 3 52.73 55.73 -3.29
C LYS A 3 52.10 54.29 -3.37
N GLU A 4 52.32 53.52 -2.30
CA GLU A 4 51.71 52.19 -2.14
C GLU A 4 50.20 52.23 -2.16
N ARG A 5 49.61 51.45 -3.04
CA ARG A 5 48.17 51.17 -3.04
C ARG A 5 47.87 50.01 -2.10
N GLY A 6 47.24 50.32 -1.00
CA GLY A 6 46.73 49.34 -0.04
C GLY A 6 45.70 48.38 -0.66
N ASN A 7 46.00 47.13 -0.51
CA ASN A 7 45.16 45.99 -0.94
C ASN A 7 44.04 45.76 0.08
N GLY A 8 42.92 46.45 -0.10
CA GLY A 8 41.72 46.26 0.70
C GLY A 8 40.98 44.97 0.29
N ARG A 9 41.33 43.84 0.91
CA ARG A 9 40.51 42.63 0.81
C ARG A 9 39.12 42.91 1.38
N MET A 10 38.15 43.13 0.55
CA MET A 10 36.72 43.12 0.94
C MET A 10 36.36 41.72 1.41
N LYS A 11 36.14 41.56 2.69
CA LYS A 11 35.54 40.33 3.28
C LYS A 11 34.12 40.19 2.72
N GLU A 12 33.97 39.30 1.78
CA GLU A 12 32.65 38.85 1.30
C GLU A 12 31.82 38.32 2.48
N LYS A 13 30.87 39.12 2.93
CA LYS A 13 29.86 38.70 3.91
C LYS A 13 29.01 37.61 3.28
N LYS A 14 29.29 36.32 3.58
CA LYS A 14 28.45 35.20 3.22
C LYS A 14 27.03 35.52 3.64
N ARG A 15 26.17 35.86 2.68
CA ARG A 15 24.72 36.01 2.88
C ARG A 15 24.17 34.68 3.37
N LYS A 16 23.80 34.59 4.63
CA LYS A 16 23.06 33.45 5.19
C LYS A 16 21.76 33.30 4.37
N LYS A 17 21.66 32.23 3.57
CA LYS A 17 20.42 31.90 2.86
C LYS A 17 19.30 31.85 3.89
N LYS A 18 18.36 32.78 3.80
CA LYS A 18 17.15 32.75 4.63
C LYS A 18 16.42 31.46 4.31
N ARG A 19 16.23 30.60 5.31
CA ARG A 19 15.42 29.37 5.16
C ARG A 19 14.02 29.80 4.79
N VAL A 20 13.47 29.18 3.74
CA VAL A 20 12.15 29.51 3.15
C VAL A 20 11.00 29.24 4.15
N ILE A 21 11.20 28.31 5.07
CA ILE A 21 10.19 27.91 6.06
C ILE A 21 10.68 28.32 7.47
N PRO A 22 10.00 29.28 8.15
CA PRO A 22 10.32 29.62 9.53
C PRO A 22 10.01 28.41 10.44
N GLY A 23 10.91 28.08 11.38
CA GLY A 23 10.72 26.95 12.30
C GLY A 23 11.12 25.56 11.77
N PHE A 24 11.54 25.43 10.51
CA PHE A 24 11.91 24.14 9.91
C PHE A 24 12.92 23.35 10.76
N GLY A 25 13.93 24.01 11.34
CA GLY A 25 14.93 23.33 12.15
C GLY A 25 14.37 22.72 13.45
N LEU A 26 13.43 23.41 14.09
CA LEU A 26 12.76 22.92 15.30
C LEU A 26 11.81 21.75 14.97
N SER A 27 10.96 21.93 13.97
CA SER A 27 10.03 20.90 13.53
C SER A 27 10.74 19.63 13.06
N PHE A 28 11.78 19.79 12.23
CA PHE A 28 12.61 18.67 11.75
C PHE A 28 13.34 17.96 12.90
N GLY A 29 13.86 18.72 13.88
CA GLY A 29 14.52 18.15 15.06
C GLY A 29 13.56 17.31 15.91
N ILE A 30 12.36 17.82 16.17
CA ILE A 30 11.32 17.09 16.91
C ILE A 30 10.90 15.83 16.15
N THR A 31 10.69 15.93 14.84
CA THR A 31 10.30 14.76 14.00
C THR A 31 11.36 13.67 14.05
N ILE A 32 12.65 14.02 13.89
CA ILE A 32 13.75 13.03 13.98
C ILE A 32 13.86 12.45 15.39
N ALA A 33 13.71 13.27 16.42
CA ALA A 33 13.77 12.79 17.80
C ALA A 33 12.61 11.82 18.09
N MET A 34 11.39 12.12 17.67
CA MET A 34 10.25 11.22 17.81
C MET A 34 10.41 9.93 17.01
N LEU A 35 10.88 10.03 15.77
CA LEU A 35 11.14 8.87 14.92
C LEU A 35 12.25 8.00 15.52
N GLY A 36 13.32 8.60 16.05
CA GLY A 36 14.38 7.91 16.78
C GLY A 36 13.85 7.17 18.01
N PHE A 37 13.04 7.85 18.82
CA PHE A 37 12.50 7.27 20.05
C PHE A 37 11.49 6.15 19.77
N ILE A 38 10.55 6.35 18.84
CA ILE A 38 9.45 5.41 18.60
C ILE A 38 9.86 4.25 17.69
N VAL A 39 10.77 4.48 16.74
CA VAL A 39 11.14 3.47 15.74
C VAL A 39 12.52 2.90 15.99
N VAL A 40 13.55 3.77 16.14
CA VAL A 40 14.95 3.30 16.21
C VAL A 40 15.23 2.55 17.51
N ILE A 41 14.74 3.02 18.66
CA ILE A 41 14.98 2.35 19.94
C ILE A 41 14.40 0.93 19.97
N PRO A 42 13.13 0.67 19.61
CA PRO A 42 12.60 -0.70 19.57
C PRO A 42 13.35 -1.60 18.59
N LEU A 43 13.72 -1.08 17.40
CA LEU A 43 14.51 -1.84 16.43
C LEU A 43 15.90 -2.19 16.95
N CYS A 44 16.60 -1.23 17.56
CA CYS A 44 17.90 -1.48 18.19
C CYS A 44 17.77 -2.53 19.32
N THR A 45 16.73 -2.44 20.14
CA THR A 45 16.47 -3.40 21.21
C THR A 45 16.27 -4.80 20.64
N LEU A 46 15.51 -4.94 19.55
CA LEU A 46 15.32 -6.22 18.87
C LEU A 46 16.66 -6.80 18.36
N VAL A 47 17.50 -5.98 17.72
CA VAL A 47 18.81 -6.41 17.25
C VAL A 47 19.72 -6.82 18.40
N ILE A 48 19.79 -6.03 19.47
CA ILE A 48 20.61 -6.32 20.65
C ILE A 48 20.15 -7.61 21.32
N PHE A 49 18.83 -7.83 21.40
CA PHE A 49 18.27 -9.05 21.99
C PHE A 49 18.58 -10.28 21.13
N SER A 50 18.47 -10.16 19.81
CA SER A 50 18.80 -11.22 18.87
C SER A 50 20.31 -11.54 18.86
N ALA A 51 21.16 -10.52 19.03
CA ALA A 51 22.61 -10.70 19.08
C ALA A 51 23.12 -11.43 20.34
N LYS A 52 22.30 -11.55 21.38
CA LYS A 52 22.62 -12.34 22.57
C LYS A 52 22.47 -13.85 22.34
N LEU A 53 21.73 -14.26 21.31
CA LEU A 53 21.56 -15.66 20.95
C LEU A 53 22.83 -16.17 20.25
N SER A 54 23.23 -17.40 20.57
CA SER A 54 24.22 -18.09 19.74
C SER A 54 23.67 -18.26 18.32
N PHE A 55 24.54 -18.26 17.31
CA PHE A 55 24.14 -18.48 15.92
C PHE A 55 23.30 -19.76 15.75
N THR A 56 23.66 -20.82 16.44
CA THR A 56 22.91 -22.09 16.42
C THR A 56 21.53 -21.96 17.04
N GLU A 57 21.38 -21.24 18.14
CA GLU A 57 20.10 -20.97 18.78
C GLU A 57 19.21 -20.08 17.91
N PHE A 58 19.80 -19.08 17.24
CA PHE A 58 19.09 -18.23 16.30
C PHE A 58 18.52 -19.06 15.15
N ILE A 59 19.35 -19.87 14.48
CA ILE A 59 18.92 -20.72 13.37
C ILE A 59 17.85 -21.72 13.82
N THR A 60 18.05 -22.42 14.94
CA THR A 60 17.06 -23.37 15.45
C THR A 60 15.74 -22.71 15.80
N THR A 61 15.76 -21.48 16.27
CA THR A 61 14.54 -20.72 16.60
C THR A 61 13.78 -20.31 15.33
N VAL A 62 14.47 -19.78 14.33
CA VAL A 62 13.87 -19.33 13.07
C VAL A 62 13.37 -20.51 12.21
N THR A 63 14.05 -21.66 12.28
CA THR A 63 13.68 -22.86 11.52
C THR A 63 12.74 -23.80 12.26
N ARG A 64 12.23 -23.44 13.45
CA ARG A 64 11.21 -24.24 14.14
C ARG A 64 10.02 -24.51 13.22
N PRO A 65 9.46 -25.73 13.21
CA PRO A 65 8.34 -26.07 12.33
C PRO A 65 7.15 -25.12 12.43
N ARG A 66 6.88 -24.61 13.64
CA ARG A 66 5.81 -23.63 13.87
C ARG A 66 6.10 -22.28 13.21
N VAL A 67 7.35 -21.83 13.21
CA VAL A 67 7.77 -20.57 12.60
C VAL A 67 7.73 -20.70 11.08
N LEU A 68 8.25 -21.80 10.54
CA LEU A 68 8.19 -22.07 9.09
C LEU A 68 6.75 -22.17 8.58
N SER A 69 5.86 -22.82 9.35
CA SER A 69 4.44 -22.89 8.99
C SER A 69 3.78 -21.50 8.99
N SER A 70 4.19 -20.60 9.93
CA SER A 70 3.70 -19.21 9.95
C SER A 70 4.15 -18.43 8.74
N TYR A 71 5.43 -18.55 8.32
CA TYR A 71 5.92 -17.91 7.08
C TYR A 71 5.16 -18.41 5.87
N ARG A 72 4.95 -19.72 5.75
CA ARG A 72 4.20 -20.29 4.66
C ARG A 72 2.77 -19.77 4.61
N VAL A 73 2.06 -19.78 5.74
CA VAL A 73 0.68 -19.27 5.81
C VAL A 73 0.63 -17.78 5.42
N SER A 74 1.53 -16.96 5.98
CA SER A 74 1.57 -15.53 5.68
C SER A 74 1.83 -15.27 4.19
N LEU A 75 2.80 -15.96 3.61
CA LEU A 75 3.17 -15.78 2.19
C LEU A 75 2.07 -16.27 1.25
N GLU A 76 1.51 -17.47 1.49
CA GLU A 76 0.41 -18.03 0.70
C GLU A 76 -0.82 -17.13 0.75
N THR A 77 -1.25 -16.70 1.94
CA THR A 77 -2.45 -15.87 2.09
C THR A 77 -2.26 -14.47 1.51
N ALA A 78 -1.07 -13.86 1.70
CA ALA A 78 -0.76 -12.56 1.12
C ALA A 78 -0.74 -12.62 -0.41
N LEU A 79 -0.11 -13.63 -1.00
CA LEU A 79 -0.04 -13.78 -2.46
C LEU A 79 -1.43 -13.99 -3.06
N ILE A 80 -2.25 -14.85 -2.45
CA ILE A 80 -3.62 -15.10 -2.93
C ILE A 80 -4.46 -13.83 -2.83
N ALA A 81 -4.41 -13.13 -1.69
CA ALA A 81 -5.13 -11.88 -1.49
C ALA A 81 -4.69 -10.82 -2.52
N ALA A 82 -3.41 -10.63 -2.69
CA ALA A 82 -2.86 -9.66 -3.62
C ALA A 82 -3.24 -9.93 -5.08
N LEU A 83 -3.29 -11.19 -5.52
CA LEU A 83 -3.78 -11.57 -6.85
C LEU A 83 -5.28 -11.24 -7.02
N ILE A 84 -6.09 -11.50 -5.99
CA ILE A 84 -7.51 -11.15 -6.00
C ILE A 84 -7.67 -9.64 -6.02
N ASP A 85 -6.91 -8.90 -5.19
CA ASP A 85 -6.92 -7.44 -5.15
C ASP A 85 -6.52 -6.82 -6.49
N ALA A 86 -5.51 -7.36 -7.16
CA ALA A 86 -5.12 -6.92 -8.47
C ALA A 86 -6.27 -7.02 -9.48
N VAL A 87 -6.93 -8.15 -9.54
CA VAL A 87 -8.05 -8.38 -10.47
C VAL A 87 -9.25 -7.50 -10.10
N MET A 88 -9.70 -7.56 -8.85
CA MET A 88 -10.87 -6.82 -8.38
C MET A 88 -10.61 -5.31 -8.40
N GLY A 89 -9.43 -4.87 -8.00
CA GLY A 89 -9.04 -3.46 -8.00
C GLY A 89 -9.00 -2.86 -9.40
N ILE A 90 -8.49 -3.58 -10.40
CA ILE A 90 -8.54 -3.14 -11.81
C ILE A 90 -10.00 -3.02 -12.28
N ILE A 91 -10.83 -4.02 -12.01
CA ILE A 91 -12.25 -3.99 -12.40
C ILE A 91 -12.96 -2.80 -11.75
N LEU A 92 -12.77 -2.60 -10.45
CA LEU A 92 -13.39 -1.48 -9.72
C LEU A 92 -12.87 -0.13 -10.23
N ALA A 93 -11.57 0.04 -10.42
CA ALA A 93 -10.98 1.26 -10.97
C ALA A 93 -11.53 1.55 -12.37
N TRP A 94 -11.64 0.52 -13.23
CA TRP A 94 -12.23 0.63 -14.55
C TRP A 94 -13.67 1.12 -14.50
N VAL A 95 -14.52 0.48 -13.68
CA VAL A 95 -15.92 0.87 -13.52
C VAL A 95 -16.04 2.30 -13.02
N LEU A 96 -15.21 2.70 -12.06
CA LEU A 96 -15.21 4.04 -11.50
C LEU A 96 -14.75 5.11 -12.50
N VAL A 97 -13.84 4.79 -13.41
CA VAL A 97 -13.32 5.76 -14.39
C VAL A 97 -14.23 5.85 -15.62
N ARG A 98 -14.60 4.71 -16.20
CA ARG A 98 -15.25 4.64 -17.51
C ARG A 98 -16.78 4.76 -17.46
N TYR A 99 -17.39 4.47 -16.30
CA TYR A 99 -18.85 4.51 -16.20
C TYR A 99 -19.34 5.63 -15.29
N ASN A 100 -20.45 6.26 -15.70
CA ASN A 100 -21.21 7.19 -14.88
C ASN A 100 -22.52 6.53 -14.48
N PHE A 101 -22.69 6.27 -13.18
CA PHE A 101 -23.89 5.63 -12.63
C PHE A 101 -24.31 6.28 -11.30
N PRO A 102 -25.59 6.23 -10.94
CA PRO A 102 -26.05 6.72 -9.66
C PRO A 102 -25.38 5.90 -8.53
N GLY A 103 -24.88 6.57 -7.50
CA GLY A 103 -24.18 5.90 -6.39
C GLY A 103 -22.67 5.73 -6.57
N LYS A 104 -22.05 6.23 -7.65
CA LYS A 104 -20.60 6.21 -7.86
C LYS A 104 -19.81 6.78 -6.66
N GLN A 105 -20.29 7.89 -6.09
CA GLN A 105 -19.67 8.50 -4.91
C GLN A 105 -19.76 7.61 -3.67
N ILE A 106 -20.88 6.90 -3.49
CA ILE A 106 -21.07 5.95 -2.39
C ILE A 106 -20.11 4.77 -2.55
N MET A 107 -19.96 4.24 -3.77
CA MET A 107 -18.99 3.17 -4.05
C MET A 107 -17.56 3.61 -3.76
N ASN A 108 -17.17 4.82 -4.14
CA ASN A 108 -15.87 5.39 -3.78
C ASN A 108 -15.69 5.44 -2.26
N GLY A 109 -16.70 5.90 -1.52
CA GLY A 109 -16.65 5.95 -0.06
C GLY A 109 -16.54 4.55 0.58
N ILE A 110 -17.25 3.55 0.04
CA ILE A 110 -17.16 2.15 0.52
C ILE A 110 -15.76 1.58 0.29
N ILE A 111 -15.14 1.86 -0.85
CA ILE A 111 -13.76 1.42 -1.13
C ILE A 111 -12.77 2.05 -0.14
N GLU A 112 -13.02 3.27 0.32
CA GLU A 112 -12.17 3.96 1.29
C GLU A 112 -12.43 3.58 2.76
N LEU A 113 -13.51 2.86 3.05
CA LEU A 113 -13.83 2.44 4.42
C LEU A 113 -12.67 1.79 5.18
N PRO A 114 -11.84 0.90 4.58
CA PRO A 114 -10.71 0.30 5.28
C PRO A 114 -9.72 1.32 5.82
N PHE A 115 -9.53 2.45 5.13
CA PHE A 115 -8.65 3.54 5.59
C PHE A 115 -9.25 4.40 6.71
N ALA A 116 -10.59 4.52 6.71
CA ALA A 116 -11.29 5.31 7.71
C ALA A 116 -11.48 4.57 9.04
N LEU A 117 -11.47 3.24 9.03
CA LEU A 117 -11.69 2.42 10.21
C LEU A 117 -10.38 2.14 10.96
N PRO A 118 -10.36 2.30 12.30
CA PRO A 118 -9.27 1.75 13.11
C PRO A 118 -9.13 0.24 12.87
N THR A 119 -7.90 -0.24 12.69
CA THR A 119 -7.63 -1.65 12.34
C THR A 119 -8.27 -2.66 13.29
N ALA A 120 -8.30 -2.35 14.59
CA ALA A 120 -8.97 -3.19 15.59
C ALA A 120 -10.49 -3.27 15.35
N VAL A 121 -11.13 -2.15 15.00
CA VAL A 121 -12.57 -2.10 14.72
C VAL A 121 -12.89 -2.86 13.44
N ALA A 122 -12.10 -2.67 12.40
CA ALA A 122 -12.23 -3.42 11.15
C ALA A 122 -12.09 -4.94 11.38
N GLY A 123 -11.09 -5.37 12.18
CA GLY A 123 -10.89 -6.78 12.52
C GLY A 123 -12.07 -7.39 13.29
N ILE A 124 -12.62 -6.67 14.27
CA ILE A 124 -13.79 -7.11 15.04
C ILE A 124 -15.01 -7.20 14.13
N ALA A 125 -15.27 -6.19 13.30
CA ALA A 125 -16.40 -6.17 12.37
C ALA A 125 -16.33 -7.30 11.35
N LEU A 126 -15.18 -7.51 10.71
CA LEU A 126 -14.96 -8.59 9.77
C LEU A 126 -15.13 -9.97 10.42
N THR A 127 -14.59 -10.13 11.64
CA THR A 127 -14.78 -11.38 12.40
C THR A 127 -16.23 -11.63 12.68
N HIS A 128 -16.96 -10.62 13.16
CA HIS A 128 -18.40 -10.76 13.45
C HIS A 128 -19.22 -11.11 12.19
N LEU A 129 -18.88 -10.52 11.04
CA LEU A 129 -19.54 -10.80 9.77
C LEU A 129 -19.27 -12.21 9.25
N THR A 130 -18.08 -12.76 9.51
CA THR A 130 -17.60 -14.03 8.95
C THR A 130 -17.77 -15.23 9.90
N THR A 131 -18.12 -15.00 11.18
CA THR A 131 -18.50 -16.08 12.11
C THR A 131 -19.81 -16.75 11.69
N THR A 132 -20.09 -17.92 12.24
CA THR A 132 -21.32 -18.71 11.93
C THR A 132 -22.62 -17.94 12.18
N ASN A 133 -22.62 -16.98 13.10
CA ASN A 133 -23.75 -16.12 13.40
C ASN A 133 -23.81 -14.85 12.53
N GLY A 134 -22.75 -14.54 11.81
CA GLY A 134 -22.71 -13.43 10.87
C GLY A 134 -23.35 -13.81 9.53
N TRP A 135 -23.88 -12.82 8.81
CA TRP A 135 -24.60 -13.10 7.56
C TRP A 135 -23.71 -13.72 6.46
N LEU A 136 -22.44 -13.31 6.35
CA LEU A 136 -21.46 -13.95 5.44
C LEU A 136 -21.10 -15.35 5.93
N GLY A 137 -20.77 -15.51 7.21
CA GLY A 137 -20.42 -16.80 7.76
C GLY A 137 -21.59 -17.81 7.69
N ALA A 138 -22.83 -17.38 7.93
CA ALA A 138 -24.01 -18.21 7.77
C ALA A 138 -24.24 -18.61 6.31
N PHE A 139 -24.01 -17.70 5.35
CA PHE A 139 -24.13 -18.00 3.92
C PHE A 139 -23.12 -19.05 3.48
N PHE A 140 -21.83 -18.82 3.74
CA PHE A 140 -20.76 -19.75 3.37
C PHE A 140 -20.80 -21.04 4.18
N GLY A 141 -21.31 -20.98 5.41
CA GLY A 141 -21.52 -22.15 6.28
C GLY A 141 -22.48 -23.18 5.67
N LYS A 142 -23.45 -22.77 4.84
CA LYS A 142 -24.34 -23.68 4.09
C LYS A 142 -23.58 -24.56 3.10
N PHE A 143 -22.41 -24.08 2.63
CA PHE A 143 -21.50 -24.82 1.74
C PHE A 143 -20.38 -25.53 2.50
N GLY A 144 -20.43 -25.57 3.84
CA GLY A 144 -19.40 -26.18 4.68
C GLY A 144 -18.12 -25.36 4.80
N ILE A 145 -18.11 -24.09 4.34
CA ILE A 145 -16.94 -23.22 4.33
C ILE A 145 -16.93 -22.37 5.59
N ARG A 146 -15.88 -22.51 6.42
CA ARG A 146 -15.63 -21.64 7.57
C ARG A 146 -14.63 -20.56 7.18
N ILE A 147 -14.97 -19.28 7.39
CA ILE A 147 -14.11 -18.14 7.10
C ILE A 147 -13.42 -17.66 8.37
N ALA A 148 -14.16 -17.32 9.42
CA ALA A 148 -13.58 -16.81 10.66
C ALA A 148 -12.56 -17.77 11.28
N TYR A 149 -11.45 -17.22 11.75
CA TYR A 149 -10.34 -17.95 12.42
C TYR A 149 -9.66 -19.00 11.53
N THR A 150 -9.75 -18.89 10.21
CA THR A 150 -9.09 -19.78 9.24
C THR A 150 -8.19 -18.99 8.30
N ARG A 151 -7.44 -19.68 7.44
CA ARG A 151 -6.64 -19.03 6.37
C ARG A 151 -7.53 -18.21 5.42
N LEU A 152 -8.76 -18.66 5.18
CA LEU A 152 -9.73 -17.89 4.38
C LEU A 152 -10.08 -16.56 5.04
N GLY A 153 -10.21 -16.54 6.36
CA GLY A 153 -10.45 -15.30 7.11
C GLY A 153 -9.29 -14.30 6.97
N ILE A 154 -8.04 -14.81 6.97
CA ILE A 154 -6.86 -13.96 6.74
C ILE A 154 -6.90 -13.37 5.31
N ILE A 155 -7.14 -14.22 4.30
CA ILE A 155 -7.26 -13.77 2.91
C ILE A 155 -8.37 -12.72 2.77
N PHE A 156 -9.53 -12.97 3.37
CA PHE A 156 -10.66 -12.03 3.32
C PHE A 156 -10.35 -10.68 3.96
N ALA A 157 -9.64 -10.69 5.09
CA ALA A 157 -9.20 -9.47 5.75
C ALA A 157 -8.15 -8.71 4.93
N LEU A 158 -7.21 -9.43 4.30
CA LEU A 158 -6.20 -8.83 3.43
C LEU A 158 -6.84 -8.21 2.18
N ILE A 159 -7.81 -8.88 1.55
CA ILE A 159 -8.57 -8.35 0.41
C ILE A 159 -9.31 -7.07 0.82
N PHE A 160 -9.99 -7.08 1.97
CA PHE A 160 -10.70 -5.90 2.45
C PHE A 160 -9.78 -4.68 2.58
N VAL A 161 -8.57 -4.88 3.10
CA VAL A 161 -7.58 -3.79 3.27
C VAL A 161 -6.86 -3.48 1.95
N GLY A 162 -6.62 -4.47 1.09
CA GLY A 162 -5.79 -4.36 -0.11
C GLY A 162 -6.48 -3.69 -1.30
N ILE A 163 -7.79 -3.95 -1.51
CA ILE A 163 -8.56 -3.38 -2.64
C ILE A 163 -8.35 -1.87 -2.81
N PRO A 164 -8.50 -1.01 -1.77
CA PRO A 164 -8.35 0.42 -1.97
C PRO A 164 -6.96 0.85 -2.42
N PHE A 165 -5.89 0.14 -2.03
CA PHE A 165 -4.55 0.45 -2.52
C PHE A 165 -4.43 0.25 -4.02
N VAL A 166 -4.94 -0.86 -4.54
CA VAL A 166 -4.91 -1.14 -5.98
C VAL A 166 -5.78 -0.15 -6.74
N VAL A 167 -7.00 0.11 -6.27
CA VAL A 167 -7.92 1.07 -6.91
C VAL A 167 -7.27 2.45 -6.97
N ARG A 168 -6.69 2.95 -5.88
CA ARG A 168 -6.06 4.27 -5.83
C ARG A 168 -4.76 4.37 -6.62
N ALA A 169 -4.04 3.27 -6.82
CA ALA A 169 -2.88 3.25 -7.70
C ALA A 169 -3.29 3.28 -9.18
N VAL A 170 -4.30 2.52 -9.56
CA VAL A 170 -4.71 2.30 -10.96
C VAL A 170 -5.63 3.42 -11.47
N GLN A 171 -6.56 3.92 -10.66
CA GLN A 171 -7.57 4.91 -11.06
C GLN A 171 -6.95 6.17 -11.69
N PRO A 172 -5.93 6.86 -11.12
CA PRO A 172 -5.37 8.08 -11.72
C PRO A 172 -4.65 7.83 -13.04
N VAL A 173 -4.15 6.61 -13.26
CA VAL A 173 -3.52 6.24 -14.54
C VAL A 173 -4.60 6.02 -15.59
N LEU A 174 -5.66 5.29 -15.25
CA LEU A 174 -6.81 5.09 -16.15
C LEU A 174 -7.50 6.41 -16.53
N GLU A 175 -7.55 7.39 -15.63
CA GLU A 175 -8.09 8.73 -15.91
C GLU A 175 -7.25 9.50 -16.94
N LYS A 176 -5.95 9.22 -17.00
CA LYS A 176 -5.02 9.84 -17.97
C LYS A 176 -4.99 9.13 -19.32
N VAL A 177 -5.37 7.85 -19.37
CA VAL A 177 -5.47 7.10 -20.64
C VAL A 177 -6.67 7.62 -21.41
N ASP A 178 -6.38 8.34 -22.51
CA ASP A 178 -7.42 8.92 -23.36
C ASP A 178 -8.27 7.81 -23.98
N ILE A 179 -9.59 8.02 -23.97
CA ILE A 179 -10.58 7.12 -24.60
C ILE A 179 -10.27 6.95 -26.09
N GLN A 180 -9.64 7.96 -26.73
CA GLN A 180 -9.24 7.92 -28.12
C GLN A 180 -8.32 6.72 -28.46
N TYR A 181 -7.50 6.23 -27.54
CA TYR A 181 -6.70 5.02 -27.77
C TYR A 181 -7.57 3.77 -27.89
N GLU A 182 -8.66 3.70 -27.14
CA GLU A 182 -9.61 2.60 -27.21
C GLU A 182 -10.41 2.67 -28.51
N GLU A 183 -10.84 3.87 -28.90
CA GLU A 183 -11.56 4.12 -30.15
C GLU A 183 -10.67 3.83 -31.36
N ALA A 184 -9.43 4.29 -31.37
CA ALA A 184 -8.47 4.00 -32.43
C ALA A 184 -8.19 2.50 -32.58
N ALA A 185 -8.03 1.78 -31.47
CA ALA A 185 -7.87 0.33 -31.50
C ALA A 185 -9.09 -0.36 -32.11
N ASN A 186 -10.29 0.07 -31.74
CA ASN A 186 -11.55 -0.47 -32.29
C ASN A 186 -11.68 -0.17 -33.80
N MET A 187 -11.29 1.03 -34.24
CA MET A 187 -11.29 1.38 -35.68
C MET A 187 -10.31 0.53 -36.50
N LEU A 188 -9.22 0.07 -35.89
CA LEU A 188 -8.28 -0.87 -36.48
C LEU A 188 -8.75 -2.33 -36.43
N GLY A 189 -9.99 -2.59 -35.96
CA GLY A 189 -10.57 -3.92 -35.88
C GLY A 189 -10.15 -4.75 -34.67
N ALA A 190 -9.58 -4.09 -33.62
CA ALA A 190 -9.25 -4.80 -32.39
C ALA A 190 -10.53 -5.17 -31.63
N THR A 191 -10.56 -6.36 -31.08
CA THR A 191 -11.63 -6.79 -30.17
C THR A 191 -11.43 -6.13 -28.80
N ASN A 192 -12.51 -5.97 -28.01
CA ASN A 192 -12.43 -5.41 -26.66
C ASN A 192 -11.37 -6.09 -25.78
N ARG A 193 -11.18 -7.41 -25.92
CA ARG A 193 -10.11 -8.14 -25.22
C ARG A 193 -8.72 -7.69 -25.67
N GLN A 194 -8.51 -7.52 -26.97
CA GLN A 194 -7.22 -7.04 -27.51
C GLN A 194 -6.93 -5.62 -27.06
N THR A 195 -7.92 -4.73 -27.03
CA THR A 195 -7.78 -3.36 -26.52
C THR A 195 -7.38 -3.37 -25.04
N VAL A 196 -8.06 -4.16 -24.19
CA VAL A 196 -7.72 -4.26 -22.77
C VAL A 196 -6.30 -4.80 -22.56
N PHE A 197 -5.95 -5.94 -23.17
CA PHE A 197 -4.67 -6.61 -22.89
C PHE A 197 -3.46 -5.99 -23.62
N ARG A 198 -3.65 -5.35 -24.77
CA ARG A 198 -2.54 -4.81 -25.57
C ARG A 198 -2.36 -3.29 -25.47
N VAL A 199 -3.41 -2.57 -25.11
CA VAL A 199 -3.37 -1.09 -25.00
C VAL A 199 -3.43 -0.66 -23.55
N ILE A 200 -4.46 -1.07 -22.82
CA ILE A 200 -4.73 -0.53 -21.49
C ILE A 200 -3.90 -1.20 -20.41
N LEU A 201 -3.85 -2.53 -20.39
CA LEU A 201 -3.13 -3.27 -19.35
C LEU A 201 -1.63 -2.92 -19.28
N PRO A 202 -0.88 -2.80 -20.41
CA PRO A 202 0.51 -2.36 -20.35
C PRO A 202 0.69 -0.96 -19.75
N GLU A 203 -0.26 -0.06 -19.98
CA GLU A 203 -0.21 1.32 -19.46
C GLU A 203 -0.45 1.37 -17.94
N ILE A 204 -1.36 0.55 -17.43
CA ILE A 204 -1.65 0.49 -15.99
C ILE A 204 -0.73 -0.43 -15.20
N LEU A 205 0.03 -1.30 -15.87
CA LEU A 205 0.87 -2.32 -15.23
C LEU A 205 1.90 -1.72 -14.25
N PRO A 206 2.62 -0.63 -14.57
CA PRO A 206 3.55 0.00 -13.63
C PRO A 206 2.84 0.50 -12.35
N ALA A 207 1.64 1.08 -12.51
CA ALA A 207 0.84 1.54 -11.38
C ALA A 207 0.29 0.37 -10.55
N LEU A 208 -0.10 -0.72 -11.20
CA LEU A 208 -0.53 -1.94 -10.55
C LEU A 208 0.59 -2.55 -9.69
N ILE A 209 1.80 -2.63 -10.23
CA ILE A 209 2.98 -3.12 -9.49
C ILE A 209 3.26 -2.20 -8.28
N GLY A 210 3.16 -0.88 -8.45
CA GLY A 210 3.30 0.09 -7.36
C GLY A 210 2.22 -0.01 -6.28
N GLY A 211 1.00 -0.39 -6.65
CA GLY A 211 -0.10 -0.65 -5.70
C GLY A 211 0.00 -2.02 -5.00
N PHE A 212 0.85 -2.90 -5.53
CA PHE A 212 1.08 -4.26 -5.03
C PHE A 212 2.22 -4.32 -3.99
N THR A 213 3.10 -3.31 -3.96
CA THR A 213 4.26 -3.20 -3.06
C THR A 213 3.96 -2.31 -1.87
#